data_93c076218642077d85c568dd68a077ec
#
_entry.id   93c076218642077d85c568dd68a077ec
#
_cell.length_a   1.000
_cell.length_b   1.000
_cell.length_c   1.000
_cell.angle_alpha   90.00
_cell.angle_beta   90.00
_cell.angle_gamma   90.00
#
_symmetry.space_group_name_H-M   'P 1'
#
loop_
_entity.id
_entity.type
_entity.pdbx_description
1 polymer ?
#
loop_
_entity_poly.entity_id
_entity_poly.type
_entity_poly.pdbx_seq_one_letter_code
_entity_poly.pdbx_strand_id
1 'polypeptide(L)'
;GWTNAETLSFYGTYTMFVYLMSIPGGWIADKFIGQKKAVMLGGLLLCFGHGILAVDAEWAFFTGLILIVVGVGFLKPNISTMVGGLYKKGDNKRDTGFYIFYMGINIGAFLGALTVGAVAAKYGWHYGFGLAGIGMAIGQVVYMYGLKYLEGVGEFIGSDKSPDKDLMNKPLNSVEKDRMLVMFLSFLIIIVFWGAFEQAGGLMSLYTEQKTDRVLSFSLPFIGNEVPAAIFQSINAFFIIIFATIVAKFWSDWAKKGKESSSLFKMAIGLIIMAFGFFFMTKASTEVVMQGDEVVQKSAMIWLVLAYLFHTI
;
A
#
# COMPACT_ATOMS: atom_id res chain seq x y z
N GLY A 1 -6.47 -28.35 -0.75
CA GLY A 1 -6.19 -26.94 -0.49
C GLY A 1 -4.68 -26.70 -0.40
N TRP A 2 -4.23 -25.48 -0.52
CA TRP A 2 -2.83 -25.12 -0.42
C TRP A 2 -2.35 -25.20 1.04
N THR A 3 -1.10 -25.61 1.22
CA THR A 3 -0.43 -25.53 2.52
C THR A 3 -0.12 -24.06 2.89
N ASN A 4 0.14 -23.81 4.18
CA ASN A 4 0.55 -22.47 4.63
C ASN A 4 1.82 -21.99 3.91
N ALA A 5 2.78 -22.89 3.65
CA ALA A 5 4.01 -22.55 2.94
C ALA A 5 3.76 -22.16 1.48
N GLU A 6 2.89 -22.90 0.77
CA GLU A 6 2.50 -22.57 -0.60
C GLU A 6 1.76 -21.23 -0.66
N THR A 7 0.82 -20.99 0.26
CA THR A 7 0.07 -19.73 0.35
C THR A 7 1.00 -18.54 0.58
N LEU A 8 1.95 -18.64 1.52
CA LEU A 8 2.91 -17.57 1.79
C LEU A 8 3.88 -17.35 0.62
N SER A 9 4.33 -18.42 -0.03
CA SER A 9 5.18 -18.34 -1.22
C SER A 9 4.47 -17.65 -2.38
N PHE A 10 3.20 -18.01 -2.61
CA PHE A 10 2.36 -17.40 -3.63
C PHE A 10 2.11 -15.90 -3.34
N TYR A 11 1.74 -15.58 -2.10
CA TYR A 11 1.54 -14.19 -1.66
C TYR A 11 2.81 -13.36 -1.85
N GLY A 12 3.96 -13.87 -1.42
CA GLY A 12 5.25 -13.20 -1.59
C GLY A 12 5.61 -12.97 -3.06
N THR A 13 5.38 -13.97 -3.91
CA THR A 13 5.60 -13.86 -5.36
C THR A 13 4.67 -12.82 -6.00
N TYR A 14 3.39 -12.86 -5.66
CA TYR A 14 2.42 -11.86 -6.12
C TYR A 14 2.82 -10.43 -5.72
N THR A 15 3.13 -10.22 -4.45
CA THR A 15 3.55 -8.92 -3.92
C THR A 15 4.84 -8.43 -4.59
N MET A 16 5.82 -9.32 -4.79
CA MET A 16 7.04 -9.00 -5.53
C MET A 16 6.71 -8.47 -6.93
N PHE A 17 5.85 -9.13 -7.68
CA PHE A 17 5.48 -8.68 -9.02
C PHE A 17 4.68 -7.37 -9.02
N VAL A 18 3.82 -7.12 -8.01
CA VAL A 18 3.10 -5.84 -7.85
C VAL A 18 4.08 -4.66 -7.75
N TYR A 19 5.18 -4.81 -6.99
CA TYR A 19 6.20 -3.78 -6.89
C TYR A 19 7.11 -3.71 -8.12
N LEU A 20 7.57 -4.85 -8.59
CA LEU A 20 8.49 -4.94 -9.73
C LEU A 20 7.86 -4.34 -11.01
N MET A 21 6.55 -4.55 -11.22
CA MET A 21 5.84 -4.05 -12.40
C MET A 21 5.76 -2.52 -12.44
N SER A 22 6.01 -1.84 -11.33
CA SER A 22 6.09 -0.37 -11.29
C SER A 22 7.27 0.17 -12.11
N ILE A 23 8.35 -0.61 -12.29
CA ILE A 23 9.53 -0.21 -13.08
C ILE A 23 9.16 -0.13 -14.58
N PRO A 24 8.71 -1.22 -15.24
CA PRO A 24 8.31 -1.13 -16.64
C PRO A 24 7.10 -0.23 -16.85
N GLY A 25 6.15 -0.17 -15.91
CA GLY A 25 4.98 0.71 -16.00
C GLY A 25 5.34 2.19 -16.03
N GLY A 26 6.26 2.63 -15.15
CA GLY A 26 6.82 3.99 -15.16
C GLY A 26 7.63 4.27 -16.42
N TRP A 27 8.50 3.34 -16.82
CA TRP A 27 9.32 3.49 -18.03
C TRP A 27 8.47 3.61 -19.31
N ILE A 28 7.43 2.79 -19.46
CA ILE A 28 6.51 2.87 -20.60
C ILE A 28 5.75 4.20 -20.58
N ALA A 29 5.33 4.66 -19.41
CA ALA A 29 4.67 5.95 -19.26
C ALA A 29 5.57 7.09 -19.74
N ASP A 30 6.81 7.13 -19.27
CA ASP A 30 7.75 8.21 -19.58
C ASP A 30 8.18 8.19 -21.04
N LYS A 31 8.39 7.00 -21.63
CA LYS A 31 8.94 6.85 -22.99
C LYS A 31 7.90 6.87 -24.11
N PHE A 32 6.66 6.43 -23.86
CA PHE A 32 5.74 6.12 -24.96
C PHE A 32 4.36 6.74 -24.85
N ILE A 33 3.72 6.72 -23.69
CA ILE A 33 2.30 7.04 -23.59
C ILE A 33 1.95 8.25 -22.74
N GLY A 34 2.86 8.70 -21.86
CA GLY A 34 2.62 9.73 -20.87
C GLY A 34 1.90 9.19 -19.61
N GLN A 35 2.11 9.88 -18.48
CA GLN A 35 1.59 9.42 -17.19
C GLN A 35 0.07 9.41 -17.12
N LYS A 36 -0.63 10.40 -17.75
CA LYS A 36 -2.10 10.43 -17.80
C LYS A 36 -2.70 9.17 -18.39
N LYS A 37 -2.18 8.75 -19.56
CA LYS A 37 -2.67 7.54 -20.24
C LYS A 37 -2.28 6.29 -19.48
N ALA A 38 -1.10 6.28 -18.86
CA ALA A 38 -0.65 5.16 -18.03
C ALA A 38 -1.57 4.98 -16.81
N VAL A 39 -1.93 6.05 -16.09
CA VAL A 39 -2.87 6.00 -14.97
C VAL A 39 -4.26 5.53 -15.44
N MET A 40 -4.74 6.03 -16.57
CA MET A 40 -6.02 5.60 -17.13
C MET A 40 -6.02 4.11 -17.50
N LEU A 41 -4.98 3.64 -18.18
CA LEU A 41 -4.82 2.23 -18.55
C LEU A 41 -4.73 1.34 -17.29
N GLY A 42 -3.90 1.76 -16.33
CA GLY A 42 -3.74 1.05 -15.05
C GLY A 42 -5.06 0.94 -14.28
N GLY A 43 -5.83 2.03 -14.19
CA GLY A 43 -7.15 2.01 -13.56
C GLY A 43 -8.16 1.10 -14.26
N LEU A 44 -8.18 1.09 -15.59
CA LEU A 44 -9.02 0.16 -16.36
C LEU A 44 -8.64 -1.29 -16.12
N LEU A 45 -7.33 -1.61 -16.13
CA LEU A 45 -6.85 -2.97 -15.85
C LEU A 45 -7.22 -3.42 -14.44
N LEU A 46 -7.18 -2.51 -13.46
CA LEU A 46 -7.63 -2.80 -12.09
C LEU A 46 -9.15 -3.05 -12.02
N CYS A 47 -9.96 -2.25 -12.74
CA CYS A 47 -11.41 -2.49 -12.82
C CYS A 47 -11.71 -3.88 -13.39
N PHE A 48 -11.09 -4.26 -14.51
CA PHE A 48 -11.25 -5.58 -15.10
C PHE A 48 -10.69 -6.70 -14.21
N GLY A 49 -9.52 -6.48 -13.59
CA GLY A 49 -8.91 -7.44 -12.68
C GLY A 49 -9.82 -7.79 -11.50
N HIS A 50 -10.32 -6.80 -10.79
CA HIS A 50 -11.27 -7.02 -9.70
C HIS A 50 -12.61 -7.54 -10.17
N GLY A 51 -13.09 -7.12 -11.35
CA GLY A 51 -14.31 -7.66 -11.97
C GLY A 51 -14.20 -9.15 -12.30
N ILE A 52 -13.06 -9.59 -12.82
CA ILE A 52 -12.80 -11.00 -13.10
C ILE A 52 -12.66 -11.81 -11.81
N LEU A 53 -12.00 -11.27 -10.76
CA LEU A 53 -11.94 -11.91 -9.45
C LEU A 53 -13.30 -12.12 -8.78
N ALA A 54 -14.34 -11.41 -9.23
CA ALA A 54 -15.71 -11.63 -8.78
C ALA A 54 -16.33 -12.93 -9.34
N VAL A 55 -15.70 -13.55 -10.35
CA VAL A 55 -16.11 -14.84 -10.91
C VAL A 55 -15.48 -15.96 -10.07
N ASP A 56 -16.31 -16.85 -9.53
CA ASP A 56 -15.86 -18.00 -8.72
C ASP A 56 -15.32 -19.12 -9.63
N ALA A 57 -14.10 -18.90 -10.14
CA ALA A 57 -13.38 -19.84 -10.98
C ALA A 57 -11.87 -19.68 -10.85
N GLU A 58 -11.13 -20.77 -10.89
CA GLU A 58 -9.67 -20.78 -10.73
C GLU A 58 -8.96 -19.94 -11.80
N TRP A 59 -9.36 -20.05 -13.07
CA TRP A 59 -8.80 -19.23 -14.16
C TRP A 59 -9.04 -17.73 -13.93
N ALA A 60 -10.20 -17.37 -13.36
CA ALA A 60 -10.56 -16.00 -13.07
C ALA A 60 -9.68 -15.41 -11.96
N PHE A 61 -9.36 -16.23 -10.94
CA PHE A 61 -8.47 -15.86 -9.87
C PHE A 61 -7.08 -15.46 -10.40
N PHE A 62 -6.42 -16.33 -11.15
CA PHE A 62 -5.08 -16.03 -11.69
C PHE A 62 -5.10 -14.90 -12.71
N THR A 63 -6.07 -14.87 -13.62
CA THR A 63 -6.20 -13.82 -14.62
C THR A 63 -6.43 -12.47 -13.96
N GLY A 64 -7.31 -12.41 -12.96
CA GLY A 64 -7.58 -11.19 -12.20
C GLY A 64 -6.34 -10.67 -11.49
N LEU A 65 -5.56 -11.53 -10.83
CA LEU A 65 -4.31 -11.13 -10.18
C LEU A 65 -3.27 -10.61 -11.17
N ILE A 66 -3.12 -11.22 -12.35
CA ILE A 66 -2.20 -10.73 -13.40
C ILE A 66 -2.61 -9.33 -13.85
N LEU A 67 -3.89 -9.11 -14.09
CA LEU A 67 -4.40 -7.80 -14.48
C LEU A 67 -4.18 -6.74 -13.39
N ILE A 68 -4.35 -7.13 -12.12
CA ILE A 68 -4.07 -6.25 -10.98
C ILE A 68 -2.58 -5.89 -10.91
N VAL A 69 -1.68 -6.87 -11.05
CA VAL A 69 -0.23 -6.64 -11.07
C VAL A 69 0.15 -5.61 -12.14
N VAL A 70 -0.32 -5.82 -13.37
CA VAL A 70 -0.03 -4.92 -14.49
C VAL A 70 -0.68 -3.56 -14.25
N GLY A 71 -1.94 -3.54 -13.80
CA GLY A 71 -2.69 -2.32 -13.52
C GLY A 71 -2.04 -1.45 -12.45
N VAL A 72 -1.60 -2.03 -11.33
CA VAL A 72 -0.86 -1.33 -10.27
C VAL A 72 0.45 -0.79 -10.81
N GLY A 73 1.17 -1.57 -11.62
CA GLY A 73 2.42 -1.15 -12.24
C GLY A 73 2.28 0.11 -13.09
N PHE A 74 1.19 0.25 -13.84
CA PHE A 74 0.89 1.47 -14.60
C PHE A 74 0.33 2.61 -13.74
N LEU A 75 -0.49 2.33 -12.74
CA LEU A 75 -1.17 3.36 -11.97
C LEU A 75 -0.27 3.97 -10.88
N LYS A 76 0.29 3.14 -10.01
CA LYS A 76 0.92 3.57 -8.74
C LYS A 76 2.09 4.54 -8.93
N PRO A 77 3.12 4.28 -9.77
CA PRO A 77 4.24 5.19 -9.93
C PRO A 77 3.82 6.49 -10.61
N ASN A 78 2.93 6.41 -11.59
CA ASN A 78 2.57 7.54 -12.43
C ASN A 78 1.63 8.52 -11.73
N ILE A 79 0.65 8.06 -10.96
CA ILE A 79 -0.26 8.95 -10.24
C ILE A 79 0.47 9.77 -9.17
N SER A 80 1.44 9.17 -8.48
CA SER A 80 2.25 9.87 -7.47
C SER A 80 3.11 10.97 -8.12
N THR A 81 3.69 10.69 -9.28
CA THR A 81 4.47 11.68 -10.05
C THR A 81 3.59 12.82 -10.54
N MET A 82 2.37 12.52 -11.01
CA MET A 82 1.39 13.55 -11.45
C MET A 82 0.99 14.47 -10.30
N VAL A 83 0.80 13.96 -9.07
CA VAL A 83 0.54 14.81 -7.90
C VAL A 83 1.66 15.83 -7.70
N GLY A 84 2.92 15.40 -7.82
CA GLY A 84 4.07 16.28 -7.77
C GLY A 84 4.10 17.33 -8.89
N GLY A 85 3.62 16.97 -10.07
CA GLY A 85 3.53 17.84 -11.26
C GLY A 85 2.46 18.91 -11.20
N LEU A 86 1.50 18.83 -10.26
CA LEU A 86 0.49 19.89 -10.02
C LEU A 86 1.07 21.16 -9.40
N TYR A 87 2.29 21.09 -8.87
CA TYR A 87 2.92 22.17 -8.13
C TYR A 87 4.21 22.61 -8.79
N LYS A 88 4.48 23.91 -8.80
CA LYS A 88 5.76 24.46 -9.28
C LYS A 88 6.90 24.03 -8.35
N LYS A 89 8.13 23.95 -8.89
CA LYS A 89 9.33 23.70 -8.08
C LYS A 89 9.46 24.80 -7.02
N GLY A 90 9.59 24.39 -5.73
CA GLY A 90 9.69 25.32 -4.59
C GLY A 90 8.35 25.82 -4.05
N ASP A 91 7.21 25.36 -4.54
CA ASP A 91 5.90 25.70 -3.97
C ASP A 91 5.71 24.99 -2.62
N ASN A 92 5.52 25.77 -1.56
CA ASN A 92 5.28 25.27 -0.19
C ASN A 92 3.98 24.44 -0.06
N LYS A 93 3.05 24.59 -1.02
CA LYS A 93 1.80 23.80 -1.04
C LYS A 93 2.00 22.37 -1.53
N ARG A 94 3.14 22.07 -2.16
CA ARG A 94 3.44 20.74 -2.70
C ARG A 94 3.39 19.66 -1.62
N ASP A 95 3.99 19.90 -0.47
CA ASP A 95 4.00 18.95 0.65
C ASP A 95 2.58 18.74 1.20
N THR A 96 1.78 19.79 1.28
CA THR A 96 0.36 19.69 1.66
C THR A 96 -0.43 18.86 0.65
N GLY A 97 -0.17 19.03 -0.64
CA GLY A 97 -0.80 18.22 -1.69
C GLY A 97 -0.48 16.74 -1.57
N PHE A 98 0.78 16.39 -1.32
CA PHE A 98 1.17 15.01 -1.06
C PHE A 98 0.55 14.47 0.23
N TYR A 99 0.46 15.29 1.28
CA TYR A 99 -0.22 14.89 2.52
C TYR A 99 -1.71 14.55 2.27
N ILE A 100 -2.44 15.39 1.54
CA ILE A 100 -3.85 15.15 1.20
C ILE A 100 -3.98 13.86 0.36
N PHE A 101 -3.11 13.69 -0.62
CA PHE A 101 -3.09 12.49 -1.46
C PHE A 101 -2.84 11.22 -0.62
N TYR A 102 -1.86 11.26 0.27
CA TYR A 102 -1.53 10.15 1.17
C TYR A 102 -2.67 9.82 2.14
N MET A 103 -3.32 10.86 2.70
CA MET A 103 -4.52 10.67 3.54
C MET A 103 -5.65 10.01 2.75
N GLY A 104 -5.88 10.42 1.50
CA GLY A 104 -6.88 9.79 0.63
C GLY A 104 -6.61 8.31 0.39
N ILE A 105 -5.34 7.92 0.17
CA ILE A 105 -4.95 6.51 0.03
C ILE A 105 -5.30 5.74 1.31
N ASN A 106 -4.98 6.28 2.49
CA ASN A 106 -5.20 5.58 3.77
C ASN A 106 -6.68 5.51 4.15
N ILE A 107 -7.47 6.54 3.87
CA ILE A 107 -8.93 6.48 4.03
C ILE A 107 -9.51 5.39 3.12
N GLY A 108 -9.05 5.32 1.86
CA GLY A 108 -9.45 4.27 0.92
C GLY A 108 -9.05 2.87 1.40
N ALA A 109 -7.82 2.70 1.90
CA ALA A 109 -7.34 1.43 2.44
C ALA A 109 -8.14 0.99 3.68
N PHE A 110 -8.43 1.93 4.61
CA PHE A 110 -9.25 1.66 5.79
C PHE A 110 -10.65 1.21 5.41
N LEU A 111 -11.36 1.99 4.59
CA LEU A 111 -12.73 1.68 4.17
C LEU A 111 -12.77 0.41 3.30
N GLY A 112 -11.78 0.23 2.42
CA GLY A 112 -11.67 -0.95 1.56
C GLY A 112 -11.50 -2.23 2.37
N ALA A 113 -10.51 -2.29 3.27
CA ALA A 113 -10.28 -3.47 4.09
C ALA A 113 -11.48 -3.79 5.00
N LEU A 114 -12.12 -2.76 5.58
CA LEU A 114 -13.28 -2.92 6.43
C LEU A 114 -14.50 -3.46 5.64
N THR A 115 -14.82 -2.84 4.50
CA THR A 115 -16.03 -3.19 3.74
C THR A 115 -15.85 -4.49 2.96
N VAL A 116 -14.72 -4.65 2.26
CA VAL A 116 -14.41 -5.87 1.51
C VAL A 116 -14.25 -7.05 2.46
N GLY A 117 -13.55 -6.87 3.59
CA GLY A 117 -13.38 -7.91 4.60
C GLY A 117 -14.70 -8.36 5.23
N ALA A 118 -15.60 -7.43 5.54
CA ALA A 118 -16.93 -7.75 6.09
C ALA A 118 -17.82 -8.47 5.06
N VAL A 119 -17.82 -8.01 3.80
CA VAL A 119 -18.59 -8.66 2.71
C VAL A 119 -18.03 -10.04 2.41
N ALA A 120 -16.70 -10.17 2.34
CA ALA A 120 -16.05 -11.47 2.08
C ALA A 120 -16.34 -12.49 3.19
N ALA A 121 -16.32 -12.07 4.45
CA ALA A 121 -16.63 -12.94 5.58
C ALA A 121 -18.10 -13.45 5.57
N LYS A 122 -19.04 -12.62 5.10
CA LYS A 122 -20.48 -12.95 5.13
C LYS A 122 -20.96 -13.63 3.85
N TYR A 123 -20.44 -13.24 2.70
CA TYR A 123 -20.98 -13.66 1.39
C TYR A 123 -19.94 -14.40 0.52
N GLY A 124 -18.67 -14.40 0.92
CA GLY A 124 -17.57 -15.01 0.17
C GLY A 124 -16.66 -13.99 -0.53
N TRP A 125 -15.44 -14.41 -0.84
CA TRP A 125 -14.39 -13.55 -1.38
C TRP A 125 -14.71 -12.94 -2.74
N HIS A 126 -15.40 -13.65 -3.62
CA HIS A 126 -15.79 -13.15 -4.94
C HIS A 126 -16.71 -11.91 -4.85
N TYR A 127 -17.62 -11.85 -3.85
CA TYR A 127 -18.41 -10.63 -3.61
C TYR A 127 -17.56 -9.48 -3.07
N GLY A 128 -16.59 -9.78 -2.20
CA GLY A 128 -15.62 -8.79 -1.72
C GLY A 128 -14.81 -8.17 -2.86
N PHE A 129 -14.30 -8.99 -3.76
CA PHE A 129 -13.57 -8.54 -4.94
C PHE A 129 -14.44 -7.75 -5.91
N GLY A 130 -15.69 -8.16 -6.10
CA GLY A 130 -16.67 -7.42 -6.90
C GLY A 130 -16.91 -6.01 -6.34
N LEU A 131 -17.04 -5.88 -5.02
CA LEU A 131 -17.17 -4.59 -4.34
C LEU A 131 -15.93 -3.71 -4.56
N ALA A 132 -14.73 -4.28 -4.48
CA ALA A 132 -13.50 -3.56 -4.81
C ALA A 132 -13.48 -3.09 -6.26
N GLY A 133 -13.98 -3.92 -7.21
CA GLY A 133 -14.14 -3.58 -8.62
C GLY A 133 -15.08 -2.38 -8.82
N ILE A 134 -16.19 -2.32 -8.11
CA ILE A 134 -17.12 -1.16 -8.13
C ILE A 134 -16.39 0.09 -7.64
N GLY A 135 -15.66 0.00 -6.54
CA GLY A 135 -14.87 1.11 -6.01
C GLY A 135 -13.82 1.62 -7.02
N MET A 136 -13.14 0.71 -7.70
CA MET A 136 -12.18 1.06 -8.77
C MET A 136 -12.87 1.71 -9.96
N ALA A 137 -14.04 1.22 -10.37
CA ALA A 137 -14.80 1.82 -11.47
C ALA A 137 -15.24 3.25 -11.13
N ILE A 138 -15.71 3.50 -9.90
CA ILE A 138 -16.03 4.86 -9.43
C ILE A 138 -14.77 5.74 -9.48
N GLY A 139 -13.63 5.26 -8.97
CA GLY A 139 -12.36 5.97 -9.01
C GLY A 139 -11.93 6.31 -10.46
N GLN A 140 -12.11 5.37 -11.38
CA GLN A 140 -11.79 5.56 -12.80
C GLN A 140 -12.69 6.63 -13.45
N VAL A 141 -13.99 6.62 -13.14
CA VAL A 141 -14.93 7.65 -13.61
C VAL A 141 -14.53 9.03 -13.08
N VAL A 142 -14.23 9.13 -11.76
CA VAL A 142 -13.75 10.39 -11.15
C VAL A 142 -12.46 10.86 -11.82
N TYR A 143 -11.52 9.95 -12.10
CA TYR A 143 -10.29 10.30 -12.80
C TYR A 143 -10.56 10.85 -14.22
N MET A 144 -11.44 10.19 -14.98
CA MET A 144 -11.80 10.63 -16.32
C MET A 144 -12.44 12.03 -16.33
N TYR A 145 -13.35 12.31 -15.40
CA TYR A 145 -13.92 13.66 -15.24
C TYR A 145 -12.88 14.68 -14.76
N GLY A 146 -11.90 14.25 -13.99
CA GLY A 146 -10.79 15.06 -13.48
C GLY A 146 -9.73 15.43 -14.52
N LEU A 147 -9.65 14.73 -15.66
CA LEU A 147 -8.62 14.96 -16.70
C LEU A 147 -8.55 16.41 -17.17
N LYS A 148 -9.68 17.11 -17.22
CA LYS A 148 -9.76 18.53 -17.61
C LYS A 148 -8.97 19.47 -16.68
N TYR A 149 -8.72 19.06 -15.44
CA TYR A 149 -7.94 19.84 -14.47
C TYR A 149 -6.45 19.50 -14.48
N LEU A 150 -6.04 18.50 -15.27
CA LEU A 150 -4.67 17.99 -15.37
C LEU A 150 -3.97 18.44 -16.66
N GLU A 151 -4.43 19.52 -17.28
CA GLU A 151 -3.79 20.03 -18.51
C GLU A 151 -2.32 20.43 -18.22
N GLY A 152 -1.40 19.95 -19.06
CA GLY A 152 0.04 20.15 -18.89
C GLY A 152 0.71 19.26 -17.81
N VAL A 153 -0.04 18.43 -17.07
CA VAL A 153 0.51 17.52 -16.06
C VAL A 153 0.43 16.08 -16.58
N GLY A 154 1.52 15.32 -16.46
CA GLY A 154 1.56 13.91 -16.87
C GLY A 154 1.45 13.66 -18.37
N GLU A 155 1.77 14.67 -19.19
CA GLU A 155 1.90 14.52 -20.63
C GLU A 155 3.15 13.69 -20.98
N PHE A 156 3.15 13.11 -22.18
CA PHE A 156 4.34 12.42 -22.69
C PHE A 156 5.52 13.41 -22.76
N ILE A 157 6.68 13.02 -22.20
CA ILE A 157 7.87 13.91 -22.11
C ILE A 157 8.31 14.43 -23.48
N GLY A 158 8.18 13.63 -24.54
CA GLY A 158 8.48 14.03 -25.91
C GLY A 158 7.41 14.86 -26.62
N SER A 159 6.28 15.17 -25.95
CA SER A 159 5.24 16.01 -26.55
C SER A 159 5.59 17.50 -26.47
N ASP A 160 5.09 18.29 -27.39
CA ASP A 160 5.28 19.75 -27.39
C ASP A 160 4.65 20.44 -26.18
N LYS A 161 3.76 19.76 -25.47
CA LYS A 161 3.09 20.21 -24.24
C LYS A 161 3.88 19.87 -22.97
N SER A 162 4.97 19.08 -23.07
CA SER A 162 5.76 18.69 -21.92
C SER A 162 6.76 19.79 -21.55
N PRO A 163 6.78 20.28 -20.29
CA PRO A 163 7.79 21.22 -19.85
C PRO A 163 9.20 20.62 -19.78
N ASP A 164 9.33 19.29 -19.82
CA ASP A 164 10.59 18.55 -19.66
C ASP A 164 11.14 17.99 -21.00
N LYS A 165 10.57 18.39 -22.15
CA LYS A 165 10.98 17.92 -23.49
C LYS A 165 12.50 18.04 -23.71
N ASP A 166 13.08 19.16 -23.28
CA ASP A 166 14.52 19.46 -23.48
C ASP A 166 15.45 18.64 -22.58
N LEU A 167 14.89 17.96 -21.55
CA LEU A 167 15.64 17.15 -20.61
C LEU A 167 15.87 15.71 -21.12
N MET A 168 15.14 15.27 -22.14
CA MET A 168 15.10 13.87 -22.59
C MET A 168 16.46 13.30 -23.02
N ASN A 169 17.35 14.15 -23.55
CA ASN A 169 18.67 13.76 -24.04
C ASN A 169 19.83 14.43 -23.31
N LYS A 170 19.56 15.14 -22.21
CA LYS A 170 20.60 15.83 -21.45
C LYS A 170 21.39 14.84 -20.59
N PRO A 171 22.72 14.78 -20.70
CA PRO A 171 23.52 13.91 -19.84
C PRO A 171 23.46 14.38 -18.39
N LEU A 172 23.49 13.42 -17.46
CA LEU A 172 23.48 13.69 -16.02
C LEU A 172 24.76 14.41 -15.59
N ASN A 173 24.61 15.47 -14.81
CA ASN A 173 25.73 16.15 -14.17
C ASN A 173 26.23 15.37 -12.93
N SER A 174 27.36 15.80 -12.32
CA SER A 174 27.96 15.13 -11.16
C SER A 174 27.02 15.09 -9.96
N VAL A 175 26.31 16.17 -9.66
CA VAL A 175 25.37 16.27 -8.54
C VAL A 175 24.18 15.32 -8.73
N GLU A 176 23.70 15.19 -9.96
CA GLU A 176 22.63 14.25 -10.29
C GLU A 176 23.07 12.80 -10.11
N LYS A 177 24.31 12.47 -10.50
CA LYS A 177 24.91 11.14 -10.26
C LYS A 177 25.04 10.81 -8.77
N ASP A 178 25.51 11.77 -7.96
CA ASP A 178 25.62 11.61 -6.52
C ASP A 178 24.25 11.39 -5.86
N ARG A 179 23.24 12.14 -6.29
CA ARG A 179 21.86 11.94 -5.85
C ARG A 179 21.31 10.56 -6.21
N MET A 180 21.62 10.06 -7.40
CA MET A 180 21.27 8.70 -7.80
C MET A 180 21.95 7.66 -6.91
N LEU A 181 23.23 7.83 -6.58
CA LEU A 181 23.91 6.92 -5.66
C LEU A 181 23.25 6.87 -4.28
N VAL A 182 22.96 8.04 -3.70
CA VAL A 182 22.24 8.13 -2.41
C VAL A 182 20.87 7.44 -2.51
N MET A 183 20.15 7.62 -3.61
CA MET A 183 18.87 6.97 -3.85
C MET A 183 19.02 5.43 -3.89
N PHE A 184 20.03 4.90 -4.60
CA PHE A 184 20.29 3.45 -4.64
C PHE A 184 20.64 2.89 -3.25
N LEU A 185 21.45 3.59 -2.47
CA LEU A 185 21.78 3.18 -1.09
C LEU A 185 20.53 3.20 -0.20
N SER A 186 19.66 4.19 -0.39
CA SER A 186 18.38 4.26 0.34
C SER A 186 17.45 3.09 -0.01
N PHE A 187 17.50 2.55 -1.22
CA PHE A 187 16.70 1.39 -1.60
C PHE A 187 17.00 0.15 -0.76
N LEU A 188 18.24 -0.05 -0.31
CA LEU A 188 18.60 -1.17 0.56
C LEU A 188 17.83 -1.10 1.88
N ILE A 189 17.71 0.09 2.48
CA ILE A 189 16.94 0.31 3.71
C ILE A 189 15.44 0.10 3.44
N ILE A 190 14.95 0.61 2.31
CA ILE A 190 13.55 0.51 1.90
C ILE A 190 13.15 -0.96 1.64
N ILE A 191 14.02 -1.77 1.03
CA ILE A 191 13.78 -3.19 0.79
C ILE A 191 13.59 -3.94 2.11
N VAL A 192 14.47 -3.70 3.09
CA VAL A 192 14.35 -4.31 4.43
C VAL A 192 13.06 -3.89 5.12
N PHE A 193 12.74 -2.59 5.08
CA PHE A 193 11.51 -2.06 5.65
C PHE A 193 10.27 -2.72 5.04
N TRP A 194 10.14 -2.70 3.71
CA TRP A 194 8.97 -3.27 3.04
C TRP A 194 8.88 -4.78 3.17
N GLY A 195 10.02 -5.49 3.18
CA GLY A 195 10.05 -6.93 3.44
C GLY A 195 9.48 -7.30 4.80
N ALA A 196 9.76 -6.50 5.82
CA ALA A 196 9.18 -6.67 7.15
C ALA A 196 7.72 -6.18 7.22
N PHE A 197 7.40 -5.02 6.63
CA PHE A 197 6.05 -4.44 6.63
C PHE A 197 5.02 -5.34 5.92
N GLU A 198 5.37 -5.92 4.80
CA GLU A 198 4.50 -6.81 4.01
C GLU A 198 4.17 -8.13 4.74
N GLN A 199 4.86 -8.45 5.85
CA GLN A 199 4.42 -9.55 6.72
C GLN A 199 3.02 -9.33 7.30
N ALA A 200 2.53 -8.09 7.33
CA ALA A 200 1.17 -7.76 7.73
C ALA A 200 0.12 -8.49 6.87
N GLY A 201 0.29 -8.50 5.53
CA GLY A 201 -0.59 -9.20 4.61
C GLY A 201 -0.31 -10.70 4.46
N GLY A 202 0.90 -11.15 4.81
CA GLY A 202 1.35 -12.54 4.75
C GLY A 202 1.25 -13.27 6.08
N LEU A 203 2.39 -13.40 6.75
CA LEU A 203 2.52 -14.19 7.98
C LEU A 203 1.61 -13.71 9.11
N MET A 204 1.49 -12.39 9.33
CA MET A 204 0.63 -11.84 10.39
C MET A 204 -0.85 -12.09 10.09
N SER A 205 -1.27 -12.01 8.82
CA SER A 205 -2.64 -12.33 8.42
C SER A 205 -2.98 -13.79 8.69
N LEU A 206 -2.07 -14.71 8.34
CA LEU A 206 -2.20 -16.14 8.61
C LEU A 206 -2.23 -16.44 10.13
N TYR A 207 -1.34 -15.80 10.89
CA TYR A 207 -1.33 -15.88 12.35
C TYR A 207 -2.65 -15.40 12.96
N THR A 208 -3.17 -14.27 12.47
CA THR A 208 -4.45 -13.71 12.90
C THR A 208 -5.59 -14.70 12.72
N GLU A 209 -5.65 -15.37 11.57
CA GLU A 209 -6.70 -16.33 11.28
C GLU A 209 -6.61 -17.58 12.16
N GLN A 210 -5.41 -18.12 12.34
CA GLN A 210 -5.22 -19.42 12.97
C GLN A 210 -4.98 -19.37 14.47
N LYS A 211 -4.28 -18.33 14.98
CA LYS A 211 -3.70 -18.31 16.32
C LYS A 211 -4.13 -17.13 17.20
N THR A 212 -4.93 -16.18 16.69
CA THR A 212 -5.43 -15.05 17.48
C THR A 212 -6.86 -15.26 17.90
N ASP A 213 -7.16 -15.03 19.17
CA ASP A 213 -8.54 -14.97 19.66
C ASP A 213 -9.17 -13.65 19.17
N ARG A 214 -10.13 -13.79 18.26
CA ARG A 214 -10.79 -12.67 17.58
C ARG A 214 -12.22 -12.41 18.10
N VAL A 215 -12.58 -13.10 19.19
CA VAL A 215 -13.93 -12.99 19.77
C VAL A 215 -14.02 -11.77 20.68
N LEU A 216 -15.02 -10.93 20.43
CA LEU A 216 -15.37 -9.79 21.25
C LEU A 216 -16.45 -10.18 22.26
N SER A 217 -16.46 -9.50 23.42
CA SER A 217 -17.52 -9.64 24.42
C SER A 217 -18.86 -9.01 24.00
N PHE A 218 -18.90 -8.30 22.88
CA PHE A 218 -20.07 -7.67 22.29
C PHE A 218 -20.15 -7.93 20.79
N SER A 219 -21.34 -7.79 20.21
CA SER A 219 -21.55 -7.99 18.79
C SER A 219 -21.44 -6.66 18.03
N LEU A 220 -20.63 -6.64 16.96
CA LEU A 220 -20.52 -5.52 16.04
C LEU A 220 -21.62 -5.61 14.96
N PRO A 221 -22.23 -4.48 14.54
CA PRO A 221 -23.15 -4.49 13.41
C PRO A 221 -22.50 -5.10 12.16
N PHE A 222 -23.22 -5.98 11.45
CA PHE A 222 -22.83 -6.68 10.21
C PHE A 222 -21.69 -7.71 10.33
N ILE A 223 -20.86 -7.69 11.39
CA ILE A 223 -19.69 -8.55 11.57
C ILE A 223 -19.97 -9.65 12.59
N GLY A 224 -20.79 -9.38 13.61
CA GLY A 224 -21.01 -10.29 14.73
C GLY A 224 -20.00 -10.08 15.86
N ASN A 225 -19.75 -11.11 16.65
CA ASN A 225 -18.81 -11.07 17.78
C ASN A 225 -17.41 -11.59 17.41
N GLU A 226 -17.21 -12.27 16.30
CA GLU A 226 -15.90 -12.70 15.82
C GLU A 226 -15.43 -11.78 14.68
N VAL A 227 -14.31 -11.07 14.91
CA VAL A 227 -13.73 -10.14 13.92
C VAL A 227 -13.02 -10.93 12.80
N PRO A 228 -13.44 -10.82 11.53
CA PRO A 228 -12.74 -11.45 10.42
C PRO A 228 -11.28 -11.01 10.34
N ALA A 229 -10.35 -11.94 10.09
CA ALA A 229 -8.92 -11.63 10.01
C ALA A 229 -8.59 -10.56 8.97
N ALA A 230 -9.33 -10.53 7.84
CA ALA A 230 -9.15 -9.53 6.79
C ALA A 230 -9.36 -8.08 7.28
N ILE A 231 -10.20 -7.87 8.29
CA ILE A 231 -10.47 -6.53 8.86
C ILE A 231 -9.24 -5.97 9.58
N PHE A 232 -8.37 -6.82 10.13
CA PHE A 232 -7.15 -6.35 10.79
C PHE A 232 -6.22 -5.59 9.85
N GLN A 233 -6.32 -5.79 8.53
CA GLN A 233 -5.59 -4.98 7.55
C GLN A 233 -6.00 -3.49 7.56
N SER A 234 -7.19 -3.16 8.07
CA SER A 234 -7.63 -1.77 8.22
C SER A 234 -6.95 -1.05 9.38
N ILE A 235 -6.40 -1.77 10.37
CA ILE A 235 -5.82 -1.19 11.60
C ILE A 235 -4.62 -0.30 11.27
N ASN A 236 -3.76 -0.72 10.35
CA ASN A 236 -2.62 0.09 9.91
C ASN A 236 -3.09 1.43 9.34
N ALA A 237 -4.00 1.41 8.37
CA ALA A 237 -4.52 2.63 7.76
C ALA A 237 -5.26 3.53 8.79
N PHE A 238 -5.98 2.94 9.74
CA PHE A 238 -6.61 3.66 10.84
C PHE A 238 -5.58 4.39 11.71
N PHE A 239 -4.51 3.72 12.10
CA PHE A 239 -3.44 4.35 12.88
C PHE A 239 -2.71 5.44 12.08
N ILE A 240 -2.50 5.28 10.78
CA ILE A 240 -1.93 6.34 9.94
C ILE A 240 -2.83 7.59 9.98
N ILE A 241 -4.13 7.43 9.83
CA ILE A 241 -5.08 8.56 9.88
C ILE A 241 -4.99 9.32 11.20
N ILE A 242 -4.88 8.60 12.32
CA ILE A 242 -4.80 9.20 13.66
C ILE A 242 -3.42 9.83 13.90
N PHE A 243 -2.34 9.09 13.63
CA PHE A 243 -1.00 9.46 14.09
C PHE A 243 -0.23 10.33 13.09
N ALA A 244 -0.61 10.39 11.81
CA ALA A 244 0.14 11.15 10.79
C ALA A 244 0.38 12.61 11.21
N THR A 245 -0.64 13.30 11.72
CA THR A 245 -0.52 14.70 12.17
C THR A 245 0.35 14.82 13.41
N ILE A 246 0.23 13.89 14.36
CA ILE A 246 1.00 13.86 15.61
C ILE A 246 2.49 13.66 15.29
N VAL A 247 2.81 12.68 14.46
CA VAL A 247 4.18 12.37 14.04
C VAL A 247 4.77 13.51 13.22
N ALA A 248 4.00 14.11 12.30
CA ALA A 248 4.43 15.27 11.53
C ALA A 248 4.76 16.47 12.43
N LYS A 249 3.92 16.75 13.44
CA LYS A 249 4.17 17.80 14.43
C LYS A 249 5.43 17.50 15.26
N PHE A 250 5.59 16.25 15.74
CA PHE A 250 6.78 15.83 16.47
C PHE A 250 8.06 16.12 15.67
N TRP A 251 8.13 15.70 14.40
CA TRP A 251 9.31 15.93 13.57
C TRP A 251 9.54 17.42 13.24
N SER A 252 8.45 18.19 13.07
CA SER A 252 8.56 19.63 12.89
C SER A 252 9.17 20.32 14.10
N ASP A 253 8.68 19.98 15.30
CA ASP A 253 9.17 20.58 16.55
C ASP A 253 10.60 20.09 16.90
N TRP A 254 10.95 18.85 16.50
CA TRP A 254 12.30 18.30 16.60
C TRP A 254 13.29 19.10 15.73
N ALA A 255 12.92 19.35 14.46
CA ALA A 255 13.75 20.12 13.52
C ALA A 255 13.93 21.57 13.96
N LYS A 256 12.88 22.23 14.49
CA LYS A 256 12.96 23.59 15.06
C LYS A 256 13.97 23.73 16.22
N LYS A 257 14.25 22.63 16.92
CA LYS A 257 15.26 22.56 17.99
C LYS A 257 16.68 22.37 17.45
N GLY A 258 16.90 22.48 16.14
CA GLY A 258 18.19 22.27 15.48
C GLY A 258 18.70 20.83 15.50
N LYS A 259 17.83 19.85 15.78
CA LYS A 259 18.20 18.43 15.81
C LYS A 259 18.14 17.81 14.41
N GLU A 260 18.90 16.71 14.24
CA GLU A 260 18.93 15.92 12.98
C GLU A 260 17.52 15.47 12.59
N SER A 261 17.13 15.80 11.37
CA SER A 261 15.80 15.50 10.85
C SER A 261 15.81 15.12 9.36
N SER A 262 16.97 14.66 8.86
CA SER A 262 17.08 14.16 7.50
C SER A 262 16.15 12.98 7.25
N SER A 263 15.77 12.75 6.00
CA SER A 263 14.92 11.63 5.63
C SER A 263 15.54 10.28 6.02
N LEU A 264 16.85 10.12 5.85
CA LEU A 264 17.57 8.89 6.21
C LEU A 264 17.52 8.63 7.72
N PHE A 265 17.68 9.67 8.55
CA PHE A 265 17.58 9.56 10.00
C PHE A 265 16.17 9.13 10.45
N LYS A 266 15.12 9.73 9.86
CA LYS A 266 13.73 9.34 10.14
C LYS A 266 13.44 7.90 9.72
N MET A 267 13.95 7.48 8.56
CA MET A 267 13.81 6.10 8.08
C MET A 267 14.49 5.10 9.03
N ALA A 268 15.68 5.41 9.53
CA ALA A 268 16.38 4.55 10.49
C ALA A 268 15.59 4.40 11.81
N ILE A 269 15.05 5.51 12.34
CA ILE A 269 14.20 5.47 13.55
C ILE A 269 12.93 4.67 13.29
N GLY A 270 12.26 4.88 12.15
CA GLY A 270 11.06 4.13 11.78
C GLY A 270 11.32 2.63 11.70
N LEU A 271 12.46 2.22 11.14
CA LEU A 271 12.85 0.80 11.09
C LEU A 271 13.03 0.19 12.48
N ILE A 272 13.66 0.94 13.40
CA ILE A 272 13.83 0.50 14.81
C ILE A 272 12.46 0.37 15.50
N ILE A 273 11.58 1.35 15.32
CA ILE A 273 10.23 1.31 15.92
C ILE A 273 9.44 0.12 15.37
N MET A 274 9.49 -0.10 14.05
CA MET A 274 8.83 -1.25 13.42
C MET A 274 9.37 -2.58 13.98
N ALA A 275 10.67 -2.69 14.21
CA ALA A 275 11.27 -3.89 14.81
C ALA A 275 10.70 -4.17 16.21
N PHE A 276 10.45 -3.14 17.01
CA PHE A 276 9.76 -3.29 18.30
C PHE A 276 8.34 -3.86 18.16
N GLY A 277 7.65 -3.59 17.05
CA GLY A 277 6.34 -4.18 16.76
C GLY A 277 6.37 -5.71 16.75
N PHE A 278 7.45 -6.31 16.25
CA PHE A 278 7.59 -7.77 16.22
C PHE A 278 7.80 -8.40 17.62
N PHE A 279 8.27 -7.64 18.64
CA PHE A 279 8.30 -8.14 20.01
C PHE A 279 6.90 -8.45 20.55
N PHE A 280 5.89 -7.69 20.17
CA PHE A 280 4.51 -8.00 20.55
C PHE A 280 4.03 -9.29 19.89
N MET A 281 4.46 -9.57 18.65
CA MET A 281 4.17 -10.85 18.01
C MET A 281 4.89 -12.02 18.69
N THR A 282 6.13 -11.80 19.18
CA THR A 282 6.84 -12.79 20.00
C THR A 282 6.09 -13.05 21.30
N LYS A 283 5.60 -12.00 21.97
CA LYS A 283 4.76 -12.15 23.17
C LYS A 283 3.45 -12.89 22.87
N ALA A 284 2.77 -12.53 21.77
CA ALA A 284 1.58 -13.24 21.33
C ALA A 284 1.84 -14.74 21.16
N SER A 285 2.97 -15.10 20.54
CA SER A 285 3.32 -16.51 20.30
C SER A 285 3.52 -17.32 21.59
N THR A 286 3.94 -16.68 22.71
CA THR A 286 4.10 -17.36 24.01
C THR A 286 2.77 -17.68 24.69
N GLU A 287 1.67 -17.08 24.28
CA GLU A 287 0.32 -17.36 24.78
C GLU A 287 -0.36 -18.52 24.03
N VAL A 288 0.14 -18.84 22.84
CA VAL A 288 -0.42 -19.92 22.02
C VAL A 288 0.01 -21.28 22.59
N VAL A 289 -0.97 -22.11 22.93
CA VAL A 289 -0.74 -23.48 23.36
C VAL A 289 -1.16 -24.43 22.24
N MET A 290 -0.23 -25.30 21.82
CA MET A 290 -0.44 -26.32 20.81
C MET A 290 -0.49 -27.70 21.46
N GLN A 291 -1.41 -28.55 21.01
CA GLN A 291 -1.45 -29.96 21.33
C GLN A 291 -1.40 -30.78 20.02
N GLY A 292 -0.22 -31.26 19.66
CA GLY A 292 0.04 -31.73 18.31
C GLY A 292 -0.09 -30.58 17.31
N ASP A 293 -0.91 -30.76 16.29
CA ASP A 293 -1.17 -29.75 15.25
C ASP A 293 -2.36 -28.81 15.58
N GLU A 294 -3.06 -29.05 16.71
CA GLU A 294 -4.23 -28.27 17.09
C GLU A 294 -3.85 -27.12 18.03
N VAL A 295 -4.45 -25.93 17.80
CA VAL A 295 -4.33 -24.77 18.68
C VAL A 295 -5.37 -24.90 19.79
N VAL A 296 -4.91 -25.22 21.02
CA VAL A 296 -5.77 -25.36 22.21
C VAL A 296 -6.05 -24.00 22.84
N GLN A 297 -5.08 -23.11 22.82
CA GLN A 297 -5.22 -21.74 23.32
C GLN A 297 -4.67 -20.75 22.30
N LYS A 298 -5.47 -19.74 21.97
CA LYS A 298 -5.11 -18.65 21.08
C LYS A 298 -4.54 -17.46 21.85
N SER A 299 -3.72 -16.65 21.19
CA SER A 299 -3.19 -15.41 21.78
C SER A 299 -4.23 -14.30 21.84
N ALA A 300 -4.06 -13.39 22.80
CA ALA A 300 -4.92 -12.22 22.89
C ALA A 300 -4.72 -11.26 21.69
N MET A 301 -5.82 -10.74 21.17
CA MET A 301 -5.87 -9.82 20.01
C MET A 301 -5.06 -8.53 20.23
N ILE A 302 -4.90 -8.09 21.47
CA ILE A 302 -4.21 -6.84 21.80
C ILE A 302 -2.76 -6.83 21.31
N TRP A 303 -2.07 -7.96 21.34
CA TRP A 303 -0.67 -8.04 20.88
C TRP A 303 -0.54 -7.73 19.39
N LEU A 304 -1.49 -8.21 18.58
CA LEU A 304 -1.55 -7.92 17.16
C LEU A 304 -1.84 -6.43 16.91
N VAL A 305 -2.77 -5.84 17.66
CA VAL A 305 -3.08 -4.39 17.57
C VAL A 305 -1.87 -3.54 17.91
N LEU A 306 -1.12 -3.91 18.96
CA LEU A 306 0.13 -3.23 19.34
C LEU A 306 1.22 -3.41 18.26
N ALA A 307 1.35 -4.59 17.65
CA ALA A 307 2.27 -4.79 16.54
C ALA A 307 1.94 -3.85 15.37
N TYR A 308 0.67 -3.76 14.94
CA TYR A 308 0.24 -2.82 13.91
C TYR A 308 0.50 -1.36 14.27
N LEU A 309 0.31 -0.98 15.55
CA LEU A 309 0.61 0.38 16.02
C LEU A 309 2.08 0.73 15.80
N PHE A 310 3.00 -0.13 16.22
CA PHE A 310 4.45 0.10 16.06
C PHE A 310 4.93 -0.02 14.63
N HIS A 311 4.25 -0.81 13.79
CA HIS A 311 4.52 -0.84 12.34
C HIS A 311 4.05 0.43 11.62
N THR A 312 3.18 1.23 12.25
CA THR A 312 2.57 2.42 11.62
C THR A 312 3.29 3.72 11.99
N ILE A 313 3.81 3.83 13.22
CA ILE A 313 4.49 5.04 13.73
C ILE A 313 5.91 5.14 13.18
#